data_d7dbcd688d3456ef440a29c69a733442
#
_entry.id   d7dbcd688d3456ef440a29c69a733442
#
_cell.length_a   1.000
_cell.length_b   1.000
_cell.length_c   1.000
_cell.angle_alpha   90.00
_cell.angle_beta   90.00
_cell.angle_gamma   90.00
#
_symmetry.space_group_name_H-M   'P 1'
#
loop_
_entity.id
_entity.type
_entity.pdbx_description
1 polymer ?
#
loop_
_entity_poly.entity_id
_entity_poly.type
_entity_poly.pdbx_seq_one_letter_code
_entity_poly.pdbx_strand_id
1 'polypeptide(L)'
;MTALSKKWLTGLITGALMAVSAGTLAAEQKTLHIYNWSDYIAPDTLANFTKETGIKVVYDVFDSNEVLEGKLMAGSTGYDLVVPSSQFLERQSQAGIFQPIDKSKLPNYKNLDPEMLKLVAQNDHDNKYGIPYMMVTTGIGYNVDKVKAALGKDAPVNSWDLILKSENLEKLKSCGVSFLDAPSEIYAAVLHYLGKDPNSSDPKDYTGAANDLLLKLRPSIRYFHSSQYINDLANGDICVSIGWSGDILQAANRAKEAKNGVNIAYTIPKEGAMVYFDMFAIPKDAKNTDEAYQFLNYLLRPDVVANISNHVYYANANKAATPLLSAEVRDNPGIYPPADVRAKLFTQSVLSPKIDRVVTRSWTKVKTGK
;
A
#
# COMPACT_ATOMS: atom_id res chain seq x y z
N MET A 1 91.52 -7.50 49.45
CA MET A 1 92.42 -7.46 48.30
C MET A 1 91.56 -7.18 47.09
N THR A 2 91.57 -5.92 46.62
CA THR A 2 92.03 -5.41 45.31
C THR A 2 91.20 -5.99 44.11
N ALA A 3 90.68 -5.30 43.16
CA ALA A 3 90.83 -3.92 42.67
C ALA A 3 89.73 -3.71 41.59
N LEU A 4 89.21 -2.52 41.49
CA LEU A 4 89.16 -1.59 40.33
C LEU A 4 89.08 -2.25 38.93
N SER A 5 88.12 -1.90 38.06
CA SER A 5 88.15 -0.63 37.34
C SER A 5 87.10 -0.55 36.20
N LYS A 6 86.64 0.67 35.99
CA LYS A 6 86.35 1.43 34.77
C LYS A 6 85.11 1.16 33.94
N LYS A 7 84.26 2.19 34.01
CA LYS A 7 83.40 2.88 33.08
C LYS A 7 83.59 2.58 31.57
N TRP A 8 82.51 2.44 30.85
CA TRP A 8 82.24 3.19 29.59
C TRP A 8 80.76 3.44 29.42
N LEU A 9 80.41 4.73 29.27
CA LEU A 9 79.09 5.23 28.83
C LEU A 9 78.95 4.92 27.38
N THR A 10 77.81 4.39 26.99
CA THR A 10 77.27 4.56 25.63
C THR A 10 75.77 4.79 25.72
N GLY A 11 75.40 6.02 25.37
CA GLY A 11 73.99 6.43 25.31
C GLY A 11 73.31 5.80 24.13
N LEU A 12 72.13 5.22 24.37
CA LEU A 12 71.18 4.85 23.34
C LEU A 12 70.01 5.83 23.44
N ILE A 13 69.89 6.68 22.41
CA ILE A 13 68.73 7.54 22.14
C ILE A 13 67.63 6.62 21.64
N THR A 14 66.63 6.32 22.48
CA THR A 14 65.44 5.63 22.07
C THR A 14 64.47 6.66 21.52
N GLY A 15 64.43 6.81 20.20
CA GLY A 15 63.41 7.58 19.51
C GLY A 15 62.03 6.88 19.63
N ALA A 16 61.16 7.48 20.43
CA ALA A 16 59.75 7.06 20.49
C ALA A 16 59.05 7.49 19.19
N LEU A 17 58.88 6.58 18.24
CA LEU A 17 57.92 6.73 17.17
C LEU A 17 56.51 6.65 17.78
N MET A 18 55.89 7.81 17.99
CA MET A 18 54.41 7.88 18.15
C MET A 18 53.78 7.52 16.82
N ALA A 19 53.36 6.26 16.67
CA ALA A 19 52.41 5.86 15.65
C ALA A 19 51.06 6.52 15.99
N VAL A 20 50.76 7.64 15.32
CA VAL A 20 49.39 8.21 15.27
C VAL A 20 48.55 7.22 14.50
N SER A 21 47.89 6.32 15.23
CA SER A 21 46.81 5.51 14.68
C SER A 21 45.67 6.49 14.31
N ALA A 22 45.65 6.93 13.07
CA ALA A 22 44.45 7.53 12.50
C ALA A 22 43.37 6.43 12.47
N GLY A 23 42.65 6.33 13.57
CA GLY A 23 41.39 5.56 13.60
C GLY A 23 40.49 6.20 12.57
N THR A 24 40.36 5.58 11.43
CA THR A 24 39.24 5.83 10.55
C THR A 24 38.00 5.50 11.37
N LEU A 25 37.34 6.54 11.93
CA LEU A 25 35.96 6.44 12.38
C LEU A 25 35.18 5.96 11.14
N ALA A 26 34.90 4.68 11.07
CA ALA A 26 33.96 4.17 10.12
C ALA A 26 32.67 4.98 10.34
N ALA A 27 32.28 5.79 9.37
CA ALA A 27 31.05 6.54 9.45
C ALA A 27 29.94 5.52 9.75
N GLU A 28 29.16 5.79 10.79
CA GLU A 28 28.04 4.91 11.17
C GLU A 28 27.17 4.70 9.94
N GLN A 29 26.88 3.42 9.61
CA GLN A 29 26.09 3.06 8.44
C GLN A 29 24.70 3.67 8.58
N LYS A 30 24.37 4.65 7.76
CA LYS A 30 23.04 5.24 7.72
C LYS A 30 22.02 4.18 7.35
N THR A 31 20.93 4.15 8.08
CA THR A 31 19.86 3.15 7.91
C THR A 31 18.50 3.85 7.82
N LEU A 32 17.62 3.32 7.00
CA LEU A 32 16.25 3.77 6.84
C LEU A 32 15.30 2.57 7.02
N HIS A 33 14.32 2.70 7.91
CA HIS A 33 13.33 1.65 8.18
C HIS A 33 11.99 2.03 7.55
N ILE A 34 11.54 1.22 6.61
CA ILE A 34 10.30 1.43 5.85
C ILE A 34 9.32 0.32 6.15
N TYR A 35 8.05 0.66 6.36
CA TYR A 35 6.94 -0.27 6.48
C TYR A 35 5.91 0.05 5.40
N ASN A 36 5.85 -0.78 4.37
CA ASN A 36 5.02 -0.58 3.19
C ASN A 36 4.09 -1.77 2.97
N TRP A 37 3.22 -1.68 2.01
CA TRP A 37 2.37 -2.78 1.57
C TRP A 37 3.19 -3.90 0.92
N SER A 38 2.71 -5.14 1.01
CA SER A 38 3.27 -6.24 0.23
C SER A 38 3.07 -6.02 -1.27
N ASP A 39 4.00 -6.51 -2.09
CA ASP A 39 3.95 -6.42 -3.57
C ASP A 39 3.77 -4.99 -4.12
N TYR A 40 4.37 -3.96 -3.49
CA TYR A 40 4.03 -2.56 -3.74
C TYR A 40 5.22 -1.66 -4.07
N ILE A 41 6.33 -2.24 -4.52
CA ILE A 41 7.52 -1.50 -4.98
C ILE A 41 8.25 -2.30 -6.07
N ALA A 42 8.94 -1.63 -6.99
CA ALA A 42 9.75 -2.32 -7.99
C ALA A 42 10.99 -2.95 -7.34
N PRO A 43 11.40 -4.15 -7.76
CA PRO A 43 12.41 -4.95 -7.07
C PRO A 43 13.79 -4.30 -7.01
N ASP A 44 14.12 -3.42 -7.94
CA ASP A 44 15.39 -2.73 -8.03
C ASP A 44 15.43 -1.37 -7.29
N THR A 45 14.28 -0.84 -6.87
CA THR A 45 14.15 0.52 -6.30
C THR A 45 15.02 0.71 -5.06
N LEU A 46 14.96 -0.22 -4.10
CA LEU A 46 15.71 -0.11 -2.83
C LEU A 46 17.21 -0.28 -3.05
N ALA A 47 17.61 -1.20 -3.93
CA ALA A 47 19.01 -1.44 -4.25
C ALA A 47 19.62 -0.22 -4.96
N ASN A 48 18.89 0.39 -5.90
CA ASN A 48 19.31 1.60 -6.59
C ASN A 48 19.45 2.79 -5.64
N PHE A 49 18.48 2.98 -4.73
CA PHE A 49 18.57 4.01 -3.70
C PHE A 49 19.80 3.82 -2.80
N THR A 50 20.03 2.60 -2.31
CA THR A 50 21.21 2.30 -1.48
C THR A 50 22.50 2.54 -2.24
N LYS A 51 22.58 2.16 -3.52
CA LYS A 51 23.76 2.39 -4.37
C LYS A 51 24.04 3.87 -4.57
N GLU A 52 23.01 4.71 -4.73
CA GLU A 52 23.16 6.14 -4.96
C GLU A 52 23.52 6.91 -3.68
N THR A 53 22.99 6.50 -2.53
CA THR A 53 23.05 7.29 -1.29
C THR A 53 23.96 6.70 -0.21
N GLY A 54 24.30 5.42 -0.29
CA GLY A 54 24.97 4.67 0.78
C GLY A 54 24.05 4.35 1.96
N ILE A 55 22.75 4.69 1.93
CA ILE A 55 21.80 4.43 3.01
C ILE A 55 21.28 2.99 2.87
N LYS A 56 21.46 2.19 3.92
CA LYS A 56 20.88 0.84 3.99
C LYS A 56 19.38 0.94 4.28
N VAL A 57 18.57 0.22 3.51
CA VAL A 57 17.13 0.15 3.76
C VAL A 57 16.77 -1.18 4.44
N VAL A 58 16.03 -1.08 5.55
CA VAL A 58 15.32 -2.18 6.20
C VAL A 58 13.86 -2.02 5.79
N TYR A 59 13.32 -3.04 5.13
CA TYR A 59 12.01 -2.95 4.49
C TYR A 59 11.11 -4.10 4.97
N ASP A 60 10.09 -3.74 5.70
CA ASP A 60 9.06 -4.66 6.20
C ASP A 60 7.74 -4.39 5.48
N VAL A 61 6.86 -5.39 5.46
CA VAL A 61 5.59 -5.31 4.75
C VAL A 61 4.39 -5.62 5.62
N PHE A 62 3.23 -5.06 5.23
CA PHE A 62 1.92 -5.36 5.80
C PHE A 62 0.88 -5.52 4.67
N ASP A 63 -0.32 -5.95 5.00
CA ASP A 63 -1.39 -6.25 4.05
C ASP A 63 -2.75 -5.62 4.40
N SER A 64 -2.82 -4.84 5.50
CA SER A 64 -4.02 -4.07 5.84
C SER A 64 -3.72 -2.80 6.61
N ASN A 65 -4.52 -1.75 6.41
CA ASN A 65 -4.44 -0.51 7.18
C ASN A 65 -4.65 -0.74 8.68
N GLU A 66 -5.50 -1.70 9.05
CA GLU A 66 -5.80 -2.04 10.44
C GLU A 66 -4.57 -2.62 11.14
N VAL A 67 -3.76 -3.43 10.45
CA VAL A 67 -2.48 -3.95 10.97
C VAL A 67 -1.48 -2.81 11.16
N LEU A 68 -1.33 -1.93 10.16
CA LEU A 68 -0.47 -0.75 10.26
C LEU A 68 -0.91 0.15 11.43
N GLU A 69 -2.21 0.45 11.53
CA GLU A 69 -2.76 1.31 12.58
C GLU A 69 -2.53 0.72 13.97
N GLY A 70 -2.80 -0.58 14.14
CA GLY A 70 -2.55 -1.25 15.43
C GLY A 70 -1.09 -1.10 15.88
N LYS A 71 -0.14 -1.21 14.94
CA LYS A 71 1.28 -1.01 15.21
C LYS A 71 1.61 0.44 15.55
N LEU A 72 1.11 1.40 14.79
CA LEU A 72 1.35 2.84 15.00
C LEU A 72 0.77 3.33 16.33
N MET A 73 -0.45 2.88 16.69
CA MET A 73 -1.10 3.24 17.95
C MET A 73 -0.41 2.64 19.18
N ALA A 74 0.28 1.52 19.04
CA ALA A 74 1.12 0.97 20.10
C ALA A 74 2.37 1.81 20.39
N GLY A 75 2.80 2.64 19.42
CA GLY A 75 3.98 3.51 19.52
C GLY A 75 5.31 2.78 19.44
N SER A 76 6.40 3.55 19.35
CA SER A 76 7.77 3.03 19.30
C SER A 76 7.99 1.96 18.23
N THR A 77 7.46 2.20 17.02
CA THR A 77 7.45 1.22 15.93
C THR A 77 8.84 0.94 15.37
N GLY A 78 9.77 1.90 15.50
CA GLY A 78 11.10 1.84 14.91
C GLY A 78 11.13 2.12 13.40
N TYR A 79 10.01 2.47 12.79
CA TYR A 79 9.95 2.86 11.38
C TYR A 79 10.15 4.36 11.19
N ASP A 80 10.81 4.71 10.10
CA ASP A 80 11.05 6.09 9.69
C ASP A 80 10.07 6.55 8.60
N LEU A 81 9.58 5.59 7.80
CA LEU A 81 8.55 5.78 6.79
C LEU A 81 7.50 4.67 6.87
N VAL A 82 6.24 5.06 6.78
CA VAL A 82 5.09 4.15 6.71
C VAL A 82 4.14 4.61 5.59
N VAL A 83 3.27 3.71 5.13
CA VAL A 83 2.42 3.98 3.96
C VAL A 83 0.94 3.71 4.26
N PRO A 84 0.28 4.53 5.09
CA PRO A 84 -1.16 4.46 5.30
C PRO A 84 -1.94 4.92 4.06
N SER A 85 -3.16 4.42 3.89
CA SER A 85 -4.11 5.01 2.96
C SER A 85 -4.64 6.35 3.48
N SER A 86 -5.05 7.25 2.59
CA SER A 86 -5.35 8.65 2.90
C SER A 86 -6.37 8.84 4.02
N GLN A 87 -7.43 8.01 4.08
CA GLN A 87 -8.43 8.06 5.16
C GLN A 87 -7.86 7.60 6.52
N PHE A 88 -6.90 6.70 6.54
CA PHE A 88 -6.19 6.30 7.75
C PHE A 88 -5.14 7.34 8.16
N LEU A 89 -4.43 7.92 7.19
CA LEU A 89 -3.52 9.04 7.43
C LEU A 89 -4.24 10.19 8.14
N GLU A 90 -5.45 10.56 7.68
CA GLU A 90 -6.25 11.60 8.29
C GLU A 90 -6.51 11.33 9.79
N ARG A 91 -7.01 10.15 10.11
CA ARG A 91 -7.29 9.73 11.50
C ARG A 91 -6.03 9.70 12.35
N GLN A 92 -4.97 9.14 11.82
CA GLN A 92 -3.69 8.98 12.52
C GLN A 92 -2.98 10.34 12.73
N SER A 93 -3.08 11.26 11.78
CA SER A 93 -2.55 12.62 11.96
C SER A 93 -3.34 13.43 12.98
N GLN A 94 -4.67 13.28 13.04
CA GLN A 94 -5.49 13.85 14.12
C GLN A 94 -5.10 13.31 15.50
N ALA A 95 -4.67 12.05 15.57
CA ALA A 95 -4.13 11.43 16.78
C ALA A 95 -2.66 11.82 17.09
N GLY A 96 -2.03 12.65 16.25
CA GLY A 96 -0.67 13.13 16.44
C GLY A 96 0.42 12.09 16.19
N ILE A 97 0.13 11.10 15.34
CA ILE A 97 1.07 10.00 15.01
C ILE A 97 2.18 10.46 14.07
N PHE A 98 1.92 11.42 13.18
CA PHE A 98 2.85 11.83 12.14
C PHE A 98 3.46 13.21 12.36
N GLN A 99 4.65 13.40 11.79
CA GLN A 99 5.28 14.71 11.65
C GLN A 99 4.72 15.42 10.41
N PRO A 100 4.57 16.76 10.44
CA PRO A 100 4.35 17.53 9.22
C PRO A 100 5.51 17.38 8.24
N ILE A 101 5.20 17.22 6.95
CA ILE A 101 6.20 17.17 5.89
C ILE A 101 6.78 18.55 5.62
N ASP A 102 8.11 18.67 5.71
CA ASP A 102 8.85 19.85 5.27
C ASP A 102 9.12 19.78 3.75
N LYS A 103 8.24 20.41 2.98
CA LYS A 103 8.33 20.43 1.50
C LYS A 103 9.60 21.09 0.99
N SER A 104 10.28 21.93 1.79
CA SER A 104 11.55 22.57 1.40
C SER A 104 12.70 21.55 1.26
N LYS A 105 12.58 20.38 1.92
CA LYS A 105 13.53 19.27 1.80
C LYS A 105 13.26 18.37 0.59
N LEU A 106 12.22 18.65 -0.20
CA LEU A 106 11.75 17.83 -1.32
C LEU A 106 11.76 18.61 -2.65
N PRO A 107 12.93 18.84 -3.26
CA PRO A 107 13.03 19.55 -4.55
C PRO A 107 12.16 18.95 -5.67
N ASN A 108 11.91 17.62 -5.63
CA ASN A 108 11.10 16.91 -6.61
C ASN A 108 9.59 16.96 -6.32
N TYR A 109 9.14 17.58 -5.23
CA TYR A 109 7.72 17.76 -4.91
C TYR A 109 6.95 18.47 -6.04
N LYS A 110 7.62 19.36 -6.78
CA LYS A 110 7.09 20.07 -7.96
C LYS A 110 6.63 19.17 -9.10
N ASN A 111 7.04 17.90 -9.12
CA ASN A 111 6.67 16.92 -10.13
C ASN A 111 5.27 16.35 -9.91
N LEU A 112 4.70 16.52 -8.70
CA LEU A 112 3.35 16.05 -8.39
C LEU A 112 2.29 16.82 -9.17
N ASP A 113 1.22 16.12 -9.55
CA ASP A 113 0.08 16.71 -10.25
C ASP A 113 -0.75 17.57 -9.28
N PRO A 114 -0.96 18.89 -9.55
CA PRO A 114 -1.77 19.74 -8.71
C PRO A 114 -3.24 19.25 -8.56
N GLU A 115 -3.81 18.62 -9.59
CA GLU A 115 -5.17 18.08 -9.50
C GLU A 115 -5.23 16.87 -8.55
N MET A 116 -4.23 16.00 -8.57
CA MET A 116 -4.13 14.91 -7.62
C MET A 116 -3.92 15.42 -6.18
N LEU A 117 -3.10 16.46 -6.01
CA LEU A 117 -2.90 17.09 -4.69
C LEU A 117 -4.19 17.70 -4.12
N LYS A 118 -5.10 18.21 -4.97
CA LYS A 118 -6.43 18.67 -4.53
C LYS A 118 -7.30 17.52 -4.03
N LEU A 119 -7.21 16.34 -4.66
CA LEU A 119 -7.93 15.15 -4.20
C LEU A 119 -7.36 14.65 -2.87
N VAL A 120 -6.05 14.56 -2.75
CA VAL A 120 -5.35 14.19 -1.52
C VAL A 120 -5.71 15.11 -0.36
N ALA A 121 -5.85 16.42 -0.62
CA ALA A 121 -6.20 17.42 0.39
C ALA A 121 -7.58 17.22 1.04
N GLN A 122 -8.42 16.35 0.49
CA GLN A 122 -9.70 15.98 1.13
C GLN A 122 -9.47 15.22 2.46
N ASN A 123 -8.40 14.43 2.54
CA ASN A 123 -8.03 13.69 3.73
C ASN A 123 -6.77 14.26 4.43
N ASP A 124 -5.84 14.82 3.67
CA ASP A 124 -4.63 15.46 4.21
C ASP A 124 -4.68 16.97 3.93
N HIS A 125 -5.36 17.71 4.78
CA HIS A 125 -5.55 19.16 4.61
C HIS A 125 -4.21 19.86 4.41
N ASP A 126 -4.12 20.69 3.36
CA ASP A 126 -2.90 21.41 2.92
C ASP A 126 -1.77 20.47 2.47
N ASN A 127 -2.05 19.18 2.24
CA ASN A 127 -1.05 18.14 1.95
C ASN A 127 0.10 18.21 2.98
N LYS A 128 -0.26 18.10 4.24
CA LYS A 128 0.61 18.44 5.36
C LYS A 128 1.41 17.27 5.89
N TYR A 129 0.85 16.06 5.90
CA TYR A 129 1.41 14.91 6.61
C TYR A 129 1.90 13.80 5.71
N GLY A 130 1.46 13.77 4.44
CA GLY A 130 1.78 12.69 3.55
C GLY A 130 2.29 13.14 2.18
N ILE A 131 3.05 12.25 1.54
CA ILE A 131 3.43 12.34 0.14
C ILE A 131 2.65 11.27 -0.63
N PRO A 132 1.81 11.66 -1.62
CA PRO A 132 1.04 10.68 -2.38
C PRO A 132 1.96 9.73 -3.14
N TYR A 133 1.71 8.45 -3.01
CA TYR A 133 2.48 7.38 -3.62
C TYR A 133 1.71 6.79 -4.80
N MET A 134 0.65 6.04 -4.52
CA MET A 134 -0.18 5.41 -5.54
C MET A 134 -1.66 5.71 -5.32
N MET A 135 -2.41 5.80 -6.42
CA MET A 135 -3.87 5.87 -6.41
C MET A 135 -4.44 4.47 -6.56
N VAL A 136 -5.36 4.13 -5.68
CA VAL A 136 -5.97 2.79 -5.58
C VAL A 136 -7.47 2.89 -5.83
N THR A 137 -8.01 1.95 -6.60
CA THR A 137 -9.45 1.69 -6.66
C THR A 137 -9.74 0.28 -6.18
N THR A 138 -10.81 0.12 -5.38
CA THR A 138 -11.28 -1.18 -4.91
C THR A 138 -12.36 -1.68 -5.87
N GLY A 139 -12.11 -2.81 -6.52
CA GLY A 139 -13.01 -3.33 -7.53
C GLY A 139 -13.06 -4.86 -7.55
N ILE A 140 -13.31 -5.42 -8.71
CA ILE A 140 -13.48 -6.87 -8.88
C ILE A 140 -12.41 -7.41 -9.81
N GLY A 141 -11.63 -8.39 -9.31
CA GLY A 141 -10.74 -9.23 -10.10
C GLY A 141 -11.43 -10.55 -10.42
N TYR A 142 -11.33 -11.01 -11.65
CA TYR A 142 -11.99 -12.25 -12.04
C TYR A 142 -11.27 -13.01 -13.15
N ASN A 143 -11.37 -14.32 -13.10
CA ASN A 143 -10.94 -15.22 -14.17
C ASN A 143 -12.02 -15.25 -15.25
N VAL A 144 -11.72 -14.68 -16.40
CA VAL A 144 -12.67 -14.47 -17.51
C VAL A 144 -13.34 -15.80 -17.94
N ASP A 145 -12.55 -16.85 -18.10
CA ASP A 145 -13.05 -18.13 -18.60
C ASP A 145 -13.88 -18.87 -17.54
N LYS A 146 -13.45 -18.89 -16.29
CA LYS A 146 -14.18 -19.54 -15.19
C LYS A 146 -15.49 -18.84 -14.87
N VAL A 147 -15.49 -17.49 -14.84
CA VAL A 147 -16.74 -16.72 -14.64
C VAL A 147 -17.71 -16.93 -15.78
N LYS A 148 -17.23 -16.91 -17.03
CA LYS A 148 -18.05 -17.22 -18.20
C LYS A 148 -18.61 -18.65 -18.16
N ALA A 149 -17.83 -19.62 -17.73
CA ALA A 149 -18.28 -21.00 -17.59
C ALA A 149 -19.36 -21.15 -16.50
N ALA A 150 -19.25 -20.40 -15.39
CA ALA A 150 -20.21 -20.49 -14.27
C ALA A 150 -21.51 -19.69 -14.50
N LEU A 151 -21.43 -18.52 -15.12
CA LEU A 151 -22.54 -17.55 -15.24
C LEU A 151 -23.03 -17.33 -16.67
N GLY A 152 -22.33 -17.87 -17.67
CA GLY A 152 -22.65 -17.66 -19.08
C GLY A 152 -22.02 -16.39 -19.66
N LYS A 153 -22.32 -16.13 -20.96
CA LYS A 153 -21.79 -14.99 -21.71
C LYS A 153 -22.26 -13.62 -21.20
N ASP A 154 -23.42 -13.59 -20.55
CA ASP A 154 -24.08 -12.39 -20.06
C ASP A 154 -23.77 -12.13 -18.57
N ALA A 155 -22.68 -12.73 -18.05
CA ALA A 155 -22.22 -12.50 -16.68
C ALA A 155 -22.02 -10.99 -16.42
N PRO A 156 -22.48 -10.45 -15.28
CA PRO A 156 -22.44 -9.00 -15.01
C PRO A 156 -21.05 -8.57 -14.54
N VAL A 157 -20.01 -8.79 -15.37
CA VAL A 157 -18.60 -8.57 -15.01
C VAL A 157 -18.24 -7.11 -14.74
N ASN A 158 -19.09 -6.16 -15.14
CA ASN A 158 -18.92 -4.73 -14.90
C ASN A 158 -19.80 -4.19 -13.77
N SER A 159 -20.29 -5.05 -12.88
CA SER A 159 -21.23 -4.68 -11.81
C SER A 159 -20.88 -5.41 -10.51
N TRP A 160 -21.15 -4.76 -9.37
CA TRP A 160 -21.12 -5.40 -8.06
C TRP A 160 -22.07 -6.61 -7.97
N ASP A 161 -23.08 -6.72 -8.84
CA ASP A 161 -23.92 -7.90 -8.96
C ASP A 161 -23.13 -9.20 -9.18
N LEU A 162 -21.96 -9.12 -9.80
CA LEU A 162 -21.10 -10.28 -10.00
C LEU A 162 -20.78 -11.00 -8.69
N ILE A 163 -20.48 -10.24 -7.65
CA ILE A 163 -19.92 -10.77 -6.39
C ILE A 163 -20.78 -10.48 -5.16
N LEU A 164 -21.71 -9.50 -5.21
CA LEU A 164 -22.60 -9.15 -4.10
C LEU A 164 -24.01 -9.68 -4.26
N LYS A 165 -24.40 -10.19 -5.44
CA LYS A 165 -25.68 -10.87 -5.64
C LYS A 165 -25.53 -12.35 -5.29
N SER A 166 -26.26 -12.83 -4.29
CA SER A 166 -26.08 -14.18 -3.73
C SER A 166 -26.24 -15.30 -4.77
N GLU A 167 -27.15 -15.15 -5.74
CA GLU A 167 -27.40 -16.14 -6.79
C GLU A 167 -26.19 -16.30 -7.74
N ASN A 168 -25.47 -15.22 -8.00
CA ASN A 168 -24.25 -15.24 -8.80
C ASN A 168 -23.10 -15.83 -8.00
N LEU A 169 -22.92 -15.37 -6.75
CA LEU A 169 -21.83 -15.82 -5.89
C LEU A 169 -21.91 -17.32 -5.58
N GLU A 170 -23.11 -17.85 -5.39
CA GLU A 170 -23.31 -19.28 -5.15
C GLU A 170 -22.83 -20.12 -6.35
N LYS A 171 -23.08 -19.68 -7.57
CA LYS A 171 -22.59 -20.34 -8.79
C LYS A 171 -21.06 -20.27 -8.91
N LEU A 172 -20.44 -19.21 -8.40
CA LEU A 172 -18.99 -18.99 -8.41
C LEU A 172 -18.28 -19.71 -7.25
N LYS A 173 -19.00 -20.19 -6.23
CA LYS A 173 -18.45 -20.84 -5.04
C LYS A 173 -17.48 -21.98 -5.37
N SER A 174 -17.84 -22.82 -6.35
CA SER A 174 -17.03 -23.99 -6.71
C SER A 174 -15.67 -23.62 -7.30
N CYS A 175 -15.57 -22.52 -8.05
CA CYS A 175 -14.31 -22.07 -8.63
C CYS A 175 -13.50 -21.16 -7.69
N GLY A 176 -14.07 -20.76 -6.55
CA GLY A 176 -13.40 -20.04 -5.48
C GLY A 176 -13.61 -18.54 -5.50
N VAL A 177 -14.03 -18.03 -4.34
CA VAL A 177 -14.32 -16.61 -4.09
C VAL A 177 -13.49 -16.14 -2.90
N SER A 178 -12.85 -14.99 -3.02
CA SER A 178 -12.20 -14.33 -1.88
C SER A 178 -12.64 -12.87 -1.75
N PHE A 179 -12.59 -12.38 -0.53
CA PHE A 179 -12.78 -10.97 -0.21
C PHE A 179 -11.55 -10.45 0.52
N LEU A 180 -11.27 -9.17 0.41
CA LEU A 180 -10.27 -8.50 1.26
C LEU A 180 -10.62 -8.67 2.74
N ASP A 181 -9.63 -8.85 3.59
CA ASP A 181 -9.76 -8.69 5.04
C ASP A 181 -9.54 -7.22 5.42
N ALA A 182 -10.40 -6.36 4.89
CA ALA A 182 -10.39 -4.91 5.05
C ALA A 182 -11.83 -4.44 5.34
N PRO A 183 -12.27 -4.52 6.61
CA PRO A 183 -13.67 -4.29 6.98
C PRO A 183 -14.20 -2.93 6.56
N SER A 184 -13.44 -1.87 6.72
CA SER A 184 -13.84 -0.51 6.34
C SER A 184 -14.18 -0.42 4.84
N GLU A 185 -13.37 -1.02 3.99
CA GLU A 185 -13.57 -1.02 2.53
C GLU A 185 -14.75 -1.90 2.09
N ILE A 186 -14.82 -3.10 2.64
CA ILE A 186 -15.91 -4.04 2.29
C ILE A 186 -17.27 -3.47 2.68
N TYR A 187 -17.40 -2.87 3.89
CA TYR A 187 -18.66 -2.24 4.28
C TYR A 187 -18.99 -1.02 3.43
N ALA A 188 -18.00 -0.18 3.06
CA ALA A 188 -18.23 0.95 2.17
C ALA A 188 -18.74 0.51 0.79
N ALA A 189 -18.13 -0.53 0.19
CA ALA A 189 -18.58 -1.09 -1.08
C ALA A 189 -20.00 -1.67 -0.99
N VAL A 190 -20.31 -2.39 0.08
CA VAL A 190 -21.62 -2.99 0.31
C VAL A 190 -22.70 -1.93 0.55
N LEU A 191 -22.40 -0.90 1.36
CA LEU A 191 -23.33 0.22 1.58
C LEU A 191 -23.64 0.95 0.27
N HIS A 192 -22.60 1.24 -0.52
CA HIS A 192 -22.77 1.86 -1.83
C HIS A 192 -23.63 0.99 -2.77
N TYR A 193 -23.36 -0.31 -2.82
CA TYR A 193 -24.17 -1.26 -3.60
C TYR A 193 -25.64 -1.29 -3.18
N LEU A 194 -25.92 -1.14 -1.89
CA LEU A 194 -27.27 -1.07 -1.33
C LEU A 194 -27.94 0.32 -1.50
N GLY A 195 -27.30 1.27 -2.20
CA GLY A 195 -27.79 2.63 -2.39
C GLY A 195 -27.76 3.48 -1.12
N LYS A 196 -26.90 3.11 -0.15
CA LYS A 196 -26.67 3.85 1.09
C LYS A 196 -25.40 4.68 1.00
N ASP A 197 -25.25 5.64 1.90
CA ASP A 197 -24.02 6.40 2.03
C ASP A 197 -22.86 5.47 2.47
N PRO A 198 -21.80 5.31 1.67
CA PRO A 198 -20.64 4.52 2.06
C PRO A 198 -19.92 5.06 3.32
N ASN A 199 -20.16 6.33 3.66
CA ASN A 199 -19.64 7.02 4.84
C ASN A 199 -20.70 7.17 5.95
N SER A 200 -21.70 6.31 5.99
CA SER A 200 -22.79 6.43 6.94
C SER A 200 -22.33 6.53 8.40
N SER A 201 -22.91 7.45 9.13
CA SER A 201 -22.74 7.58 10.58
C SER A 201 -23.80 6.83 11.40
N ASP A 202 -24.74 6.15 10.75
CA ASP A 202 -25.77 5.34 11.43
C ASP A 202 -25.25 3.89 11.64
N PRO A 203 -25.08 3.45 12.89
CA PRO A 203 -24.70 2.07 13.18
C PRO A 203 -25.61 1.00 12.58
N LYS A 204 -26.89 1.33 12.36
CA LYS A 204 -27.88 0.38 11.80
C LYS A 204 -27.59 0.04 10.34
N ASP A 205 -26.95 0.92 9.59
CA ASP A 205 -26.55 0.64 8.23
C ASP A 205 -25.53 -0.51 8.18
N TYR A 206 -24.63 -0.56 9.16
CA TYR A 206 -23.60 -1.60 9.26
C TYR A 206 -24.13 -2.89 9.91
N THR A 207 -24.95 -2.81 10.93
CA THR A 207 -25.46 -3.99 11.67
C THR A 207 -26.72 -4.61 11.06
N GLY A 208 -27.42 -3.89 10.16
CA GLY A 208 -28.60 -4.35 9.45
C GLY A 208 -28.27 -4.84 8.04
N ALA A 209 -28.83 -4.18 7.03
CA ALA A 209 -28.83 -4.66 5.65
C ALA A 209 -27.43 -5.01 5.09
N ALA A 210 -26.38 -4.24 5.44
CA ALA A 210 -25.02 -4.53 4.97
C ALA A 210 -24.49 -5.81 5.61
N ASN A 211 -24.64 -5.97 6.94
CA ASN A 211 -24.21 -7.18 7.64
C ASN A 211 -25.01 -8.41 7.21
N ASP A 212 -26.34 -8.25 7.05
CA ASP A 212 -27.22 -9.33 6.62
C ASP A 212 -26.84 -9.84 5.22
N LEU A 213 -26.51 -8.93 4.29
CA LEU A 213 -26.00 -9.29 2.98
C LEU A 213 -24.68 -10.07 3.09
N LEU A 214 -23.71 -9.55 3.84
CA LEU A 214 -22.41 -10.21 4.00
C LEU A 214 -22.54 -11.59 4.65
N LEU A 215 -23.39 -11.75 5.66
CA LEU A 215 -23.68 -13.06 6.28
C LEU A 215 -24.34 -14.03 5.30
N LYS A 216 -25.25 -13.54 4.43
CA LYS A 216 -25.86 -14.34 3.37
C LYS A 216 -24.81 -14.82 2.36
N LEU A 217 -23.83 -13.98 2.02
CA LEU A 217 -22.77 -14.28 1.07
C LEU A 217 -21.69 -15.20 1.67
N ARG A 218 -21.51 -15.16 3.01
CA ARG A 218 -20.42 -15.84 3.73
C ARG A 218 -20.20 -17.32 3.34
N PRO A 219 -21.25 -18.16 3.20
CA PRO A 219 -21.08 -19.57 2.83
C PRO A 219 -20.45 -19.81 1.46
N SER A 220 -20.46 -18.81 0.58
CA SER A 220 -19.87 -18.85 -0.76
C SER A 220 -18.46 -18.27 -0.81
N ILE A 221 -17.98 -17.60 0.25
CA ILE A 221 -16.65 -17.01 0.34
C ILE A 221 -15.68 -18.04 0.92
N ARG A 222 -14.63 -18.37 0.16
CA ARG A 222 -13.62 -19.35 0.56
C ARG A 222 -12.77 -18.82 1.71
N TYR A 223 -12.30 -17.57 1.60
CA TYR A 223 -11.51 -16.90 2.64
C TYR A 223 -11.57 -15.38 2.53
N PHE A 224 -11.10 -14.71 3.59
CA PHE A 224 -10.83 -13.28 3.66
C PHE A 224 -9.32 -13.10 3.82
N HIS A 225 -8.67 -12.43 2.88
CA HIS A 225 -7.24 -12.13 2.94
C HIS A 225 -6.87 -11.01 1.97
N SER A 226 -5.99 -10.10 2.39
CA SER A 226 -5.68 -8.90 1.62
C SER A 226 -4.41 -9.00 0.74
N SER A 227 -3.74 -10.17 0.69
CA SER A 227 -2.59 -10.39 -0.23
C SER A 227 -2.63 -11.74 -0.95
N GLN A 228 -3.10 -12.80 -0.32
CA GLN A 228 -3.09 -14.15 -0.89
C GLN A 228 -3.83 -14.26 -2.23
N TYR A 229 -4.90 -13.50 -2.40
CA TYR A 229 -5.75 -13.53 -3.61
C TYR A 229 -4.98 -13.18 -4.89
N ILE A 230 -3.86 -12.46 -4.82
CA ILE A 230 -3.01 -12.11 -5.98
C ILE A 230 -2.49 -13.38 -6.63
N ASN A 231 -1.85 -14.25 -5.85
CA ASN A 231 -1.30 -15.51 -6.35
C ASN A 231 -2.40 -16.51 -6.70
N ASP A 232 -3.47 -16.59 -5.90
CA ASP A 232 -4.56 -17.53 -6.14
C ASP A 232 -5.34 -17.19 -7.43
N LEU A 233 -5.52 -15.90 -7.75
CA LEU A 233 -6.03 -15.47 -9.07
C LEU A 233 -5.05 -15.85 -10.18
N ALA A 234 -3.76 -15.51 -10.03
CA ALA A 234 -2.75 -15.76 -11.05
C ALA A 234 -2.60 -17.26 -11.38
N ASN A 235 -2.72 -18.12 -10.37
CA ASN A 235 -2.67 -19.57 -10.53
C ASN A 235 -4.00 -20.19 -10.98
N GLY A 236 -5.11 -19.43 -10.89
CA GLY A 236 -6.45 -19.92 -11.18
C GLY A 236 -7.07 -20.74 -10.03
N ASP A 237 -6.55 -20.65 -8.82
CA ASP A 237 -7.07 -21.34 -7.63
C ASP A 237 -8.39 -20.74 -7.13
N ILE A 238 -8.60 -19.44 -7.41
CA ILE A 238 -9.88 -18.74 -7.25
C ILE A 238 -10.30 -18.11 -8.58
N CYS A 239 -11.58 -17.81 -8.72
CA CYS A 239 -12.10 -17.25 -9.96
C CYS A 239 -12.60 -15.80 -9.83
N VAL A 240 -12.82 -15.32 -8.62
CA VAL A 240 -13.27 -13.94 -8.39
C VAL A 240 -12.84 -13.45 -7.02
N SER A 241 -12.50 -12.16 -6.94
CA SER A 241 -12.13 -11.50 -5.69
C SER A 241 -12.61 -10.05 -5.68
N ILE A 242 -13.03 -9.54 -4.52
CA ILE A 242 -12.95 -8.11 -4.26
C ILE A 242 -11.50 -7.81 -3.93
N GLY A 243 -10.88 -6.88 -4.65
CA GLY A 243 -9.46 -6.58 -4.50
C GLY A 243 -9.07 -5.21 -5.05
N TRP A 244 -7.82 -4.88 -4.93
CA TRP A 244 -7.25 -3.62 -5.37
C TRP A 244 -6.79 -3.68 -6.83
N SER A 245 -6.92 -2.55 -7.53
CA SER A 245 -6.69 -2.45 -8.98
C SER A 245 -5.33 -3.01 -9.41
N GLY A 246 -4.24 -2.53 -8.84
CA GLY A 246 -2.90 -2.95 -9.23
C GLY A 246 -2.59 -4.39 -8.85
N ASP A 247 -3.05 -4.87 -7.71
CA ASP A 247 -2.86 -6.26 -7.27
C ASP A 247 -3.48 -7.25 -8.26
N ILE A 248 -4.70 -6.95 -8.71
CA ILE A 248 -5.39 -7.81 -9.68
C ILE A 248 -4.69 -7.76 -11.04
N LEU A 249 -4.19 -6.58 -11.44
CA LEU A 249 -3.42 -6.43 -12.67
C LEU A 249 -2.05 -7.10 -12.58
N GLN A 250 -1.41 -7.10 -11.40
CA GLN A 250 -0.22 -7.91 -11.15
C GLN A 250 -0.54 -9.41 -11.26
N ALA A 251 -1.68 -9.86 -10.72
CA ALA A 251 -2.11 -11.25 -10.88
C ALA A 251 -2.28 -11.62 -12.36
N ALA A 252 -2.89 -10.73 -13.15
CA ALA A 252 -3.03 -10.90 -14.60
C ALA A 252 -1.65 -11.00 -15.30
N ASN A 253 -0.71 -10.14 -14.92
CA ASN A 253 0.65 -10.19 -15.49
C ASN A 253 1.39 -11.47 -15.08
N ARG A 254 1.33 -11.87 -13.80
CA ARG A 254 1.93 -13.13 -13.33
C ARG A 254 1.40 -14.35 -14.09
N ALA A 255 0.09 -14.42 -14.33
CA ALA A 255 -0.52 -15.49 -15.13
C ALA A 255 0.00 -15.51 -16.58
N LYS A 256 0.12 -14.32 -17.20
CA LYS A 256 0.66 -14.14 -18.55
C LYS A 256 2.12 -14.59 -18.64
N GLU A 257 2.95 -14.19 -17.69
CA GLU A 257 4.36 -14.58 -17.61
C GLU A 257 4.54 -16.08 -17.40
N ALA A 258 3.71 -16.67 -16.53
CA ALA A 258 3.69 -18.12 -16.26
C ALA A 258 3.18 -18.95 -17.46
N LYS A 259 2.51 -18.31 -18.44
CA LYS A 259 1.90 -18.97 -19.60
C LYS A 259 0.99 -20.16 -19.21
N ASN A 260 0.30 -20.02 -18.09
CA ASN A 260 -0.52 -21.09 -17.50
C ASN A 260 -1.95 -21.17 -18.07
N GLY A 261 -2.29 -20.30 -19.03
CA GLY A 261 -3.62 -20.23 -19.66
C GLY A 261 -4.69 -19.54 -18.81
N VAL A 262 -4.33 -18.97 -17.66
CA VAL A 262 -5.25 -18.20 -16.81
C VAL A 262 -5.37 -16.78 -17.35
N ASN A 263 -6.62 -16.32 -17.52
CA ASN A 263 -6.94 -15.00 -18.03
C ASN A 263 -7.67 -14.19 -16.96
N ILE A 264 -6.97 -13.23 -16.33
CA ILE A 264 -7.51 -12.39 -15.26
C ILE A 264 -7.82 -11.00 -15.79
N ALA A 265 -8.97 -10.48 -15.41
CA ALA A 265 -9.39 -9.11 -15.67
C ALA A 265 -9.73 -8.37 -14.38
N TYR A 266 -9.54 -7.06 -14.41
CA TYR A 266 -9.99 -6.13 -13.37
C TYR A 266 -11.12 -5.26 -13.92
N THR A 267 -12.12 -4.99 -13.09
CA THR A 267 -13.18 -4.04 -13.41
C THR A 267 -13.48 -3.12 -12.24
N ILE A 268 -13.68 -1.83 -12.56
CA ILE A 268 -14.34 -0.87 -11.69
C ILE A 268 -15.84 -1.03 -11.95
N PRO A 269 -16.65 -1.45 -10.99
CA PRO A 269 -18.09 -1.64 -11.20
C PRO A 269 -18.78 -0.36 -11.65
N LYS A 270 -19.76 -0.50 -12.56
CA LYS A 270 -20.50 0.61 -13.16
C LYS A 270 -21.29 1.46 -12.16
N GLU A 271 -21.61 0.90 -11.00
CA GLU A 271 -22.27 1.59 -9.89
C GLU A 271 -21.35 2.59 -9.21
N GLY A 272 -20.04 2.41 -9.32
CA GLY A 272 -19.00 3.17 -8.64
C GLY A 272 -18.19 2.30 -7.69
N ALA A 273 -17.04 2.81 -7.28
CA ALA A 273 -16.10 2.12 -6.42
C ALA A 273 -15.35 3.10 -5.53
N MET A 274 -14.77 2.60 -4.46
CA MET A 274 -13.90 3.40 -3.60
C MET A 274 -12.60 3.74 -4.31
N VAL A 275 -12.14 4.99 -4.13
CA VAL A 275 -10.83 5.48 -4.57
C VAL A 275 -10.14 6.21 -3.42
N TYR A 276 -8.84 6.01 -3.30
CA TYR A 276 -8.00 6.67 -2.32
C TYR A 276 -6.53 6.69 -2.77
N PHE A 277 -5.69 7.39 -2.02
CA PHE A 277 -4.24 7.39 -2.21
C PHE A 277 -3.57 6.70 -1.05
N ASP A 278 -2.54 5.89 -1.34
CA ASP A 278 -1.59 5.50 -0.33
C ASP A 278 -0.50 6.56 -0.22
N MET A 279 -0.14 6.88 1.02
CA MET A 279 0.63 8.06 1.34
C MET A 279 1.87 7.69 2.15
N PHE A 280 3.06 8.06 1.68
CA PHE A 280 4.24 7.99 2.56
C PHE A 280 4.14 9.06 3.65
N ALA A 281 4.24 8.64 4.89
CA ALA A 281 4.23 9.50 6.06
C ALA A 281 5.41 9.19 7.00
N ILE A 282 5.86 10.21 7.75
CA ILE A 282 6.95 10.09 8.72
C ILE A 282 6.34 10.00 10.11
N PRO A 283 6.49 8.87 10.84
CA PRO A 283 6.06 8.76 12.22
C PRO A 283 6.73 9.83 13.12
N LYS A 284 6.01 10.27 14.14
CA LYS A 284 6.50 11.31 15.07
C LYS A 284 7.79 10.89 15.80
N ASP A 285 7.95 9.60 16.03
CA ASP A 285 9.07 8.98 16.72
C ASP A 285 10.18 8.46 15.79
N ALA A 286 10.09 8.75 14.47
CA ALA A 286 11.11 8.40 13.49
C ALA A 286 12.49 8.96 13.88
N LYS A 287 13.51 8.13 13.79
CA LYS A 287 14.88 8.49 14.20
C LYS A 287 15.76 8.93 13.03
N ASN A 288 15.49 8.40 11.84
CA ASN A 288 16.30 8.63 10.64
C ASN A 288 15.51 9.53 9.65
N THR A 289 15.07 10.70 10.14
CA THR A 289 14.19 11.62 9.38
C THR A 289 14.90 12.19 8.15
N ASP A 290 16.21 12.47 8.20
CA ASP A 290 16.93 12.99 7.03
C ASP A 290 17.06 11.93 5.93
N GLU A 291 17.26 10.67 6.30
CA GLU A 291 17.26 9.53 5.39
C GLU A 291 15.86 9.32 4.78
N ALA A 292 14.81 9.51 5.58
CA ALA A 292 13.43 9.47 5.11
C ALA A 292 13.16 10.54 4.04
N TYR A 293 13.59 11.78 4.23
CA TYR A 293 13.48 12.84 3.21
C TYR A 293 14.27 12.53 1.94
N GLN A 294 15.46 11.94 2.06
CA GLN A 294 16.23 11.53 0.89
C GLN A 294 15.48 10.48 0.09
N PHE A 295 14.87 9.49 0.75
CA PHE A 295 14.07 8.46 0.07
C PHE A 295 12.80 9.04 -0.54
N LEU A 296 12.07 9.90 0.16
CA LEU A 296 10.89 10.59 -0.39
C LEU A 296 11.23 11.39 -1.63
N ASN A 297 12.33 12.16 -1.60
CA ASN A 297 12.76 12.94 -2.75
C ASN A 297 13.22 12.05 -3.92
N TYR A 298 13.82 10.89 -3.62
CA TYR A 298 14.19 9.89 -4.62
C TYR A 298 12.94 9.29 -5.29
N LEU A 299 11.92 8.90 -4.51
CA LEU A 299 10.64 8.40 -5.04
C LEU A 299 9.90 9.42 -5.92
N LEU A 300 10.04 10.72 -5.61
CA LEU A 300 9.44 11.81 -6.40
C LEU A 300 10.14 12.07 -7.73
N ARG A 301 11.22 11.36 -8.06
CA ARG A 301 11.83 11.38 -9.39
C ARG A 301 10.91 10.70 -10.40
N PRO A 302 10.68 11.29 -11.58
CA PRO A 302 9.79 10.73 -12.59
C PRO A 302 10.18 9.32 -13.05
N ASP A 303 11.47 9.07 -13.24
CA ASP A 303 12.03 7.77 -13.66
C ASP A 303 11.80 6.68 -12.60
N VAL A 304 11.97 7.02 -11.33
CA VAL A 304 11.82 6.09 -10.21
C VAL A 304 10.35 5.68 -10.05
N VAL A 305 9.45 6.66 -9.92
CA VAL A 305 8.03 6.35 -9.69
C VAL A 305 7.36 5.74 -10.92
N ALA A 306 7.79 6.08 -12.15
CA ALA A 306 7.30 5.43 -13.36
C ALA A 306 7.70 3.94 -13.41
N ASN A 307 8.95 3.62 -13.03
CA ASN A 307 9.42 2.23 -12.93
C ASN A 307 8.57 1.44 -11.92
N ILE A 308 8.27 2.05 -10.76
CA ILE A 308 7.40 1.44 -9.75
C ILE A 308 6.00 1.22 -10.32
N SER A 309 5.35 2.25 -10.88
CA SER A 309 4.00 2.11 -11.47
C SER A 309 3.94 1.05 -12.57
N ASN A 310 4.96 0.98 -13.42
CA ASN A 310 5.04 -0.03 -14.48
C ASN A 310 5.15 -1.46 -13.92
N HIS A 311 5.69 -1.62 -12.71
CA HIS A 311 5.83 -2.92 -12.06
C HIS A 311 4.60 -3.29 -11.24
N VAL A 312 4.05 -2.34 -10.45
CA VAL A 312 2.94 -2.60 -9.52
C VAL A 312 1.55 -2.36 -10.13
N TYR A 313 1.48 -1.82 -11.34
CA TYR A 313 0.22 -1.53 -12.06
C TYR A 313 -0.73 -0.58 -11.34
N TYR A 314 -0.21 0.34 -10.53
CA TYR A 314 -0.97 1.42 -9.90
C TYR A 314 -0.67 2.77 -10.52
N ALA A 315 -1.66 3.64 -10.58
CA ALA A 315 -1.46 5.04 -10.97
C ALA A 315 -0.67 5.78 -9.89
N ASN A 316 0.28 6.63 -10.30
CA ASN A 316 0.99 7.53 -9.39
C ASN A 316 0.52 8.97 -9.55
N ALA A 317 0.84 9.81 -8.57
CA ALA A 317 0.48 11.23 -8.56
C ALA A 317 1.53 12.15 -9.21
N ASN A 318 2.57 11.60 -9.86
CA ASN A 318 3.66 12.37 -10.45
C ASN A 318 3.39 12.67 -11.93
N LYS A 319 3.00 13.89 -12.24
CA LYS A 319 2.67 14.31 -13.62
C LYS A 319 3.87 14.18 -14.57
N ALA A 320 5.07 14.42 -14.08
CA ALA A 320 6.29 14.31 -14.89
C ALA A 320 6.65 12.85 -15.25
N ALA A 321 6.10 11.87 -14.53
CA ALA A 321 6.28 10.45 -14.80
C ALA A 321 5.41 9.92 -15.96
N THR A 322 4.32 10.61 -16.31
CA THR A 322 3.36 10.13 -17.32
C THR A 322 4.00 9.72 -18.66
N PRO A 323 4.95 10.47 -19.24
CA PRO A 323 5.61 10.07 -20.50
C PRO A 323 6.49 8.82 -20.37
N LEU A 324 6.87 8.43 -19.15
CA LEU A 324 7.75 7.29 -18.86
C LEU A 324 6.96 6.01 -18.52
N LEU A 325 5.64 6.12 -18.40
CA LEU A 325 4.78 4.97 -18.19
C LEU A 325 4.69 4.13 -19.46
N SER A 326 4.67 2.81 -19.27
CA SER A 326 4.36 1.89 -20.36
C SER A 326 2.94 2.14 -20.88
N ALA A 327 2.68 1.85 -22.15
CA ALA A 327 1.35 1.96 -22.73
C ALA A 327 0.33 1.06 -21.97
N GLU A 328 0.77 -0.12 -21.51
CA GLU A 328 -0.04 -1.06 -20.73
C GLU A 328 -0.53 -0.46 -19.40
N VAL A 329 0.26 0.41 -18.77
CA VAL A 329 -0.11 1.11 -17.54
C VAL A 329 -0.84 2.42 -17.83
N ARG A 330 -0.27 3.26 -18.70
CA ARG A 330 -0.78 4.60 -19.00
C ARG A 330 -2.18 4.59 -19.60
N ASP A 331 -2.43 3.66 -20.52
CA ASP A 331 -3.66 3.62 -21.30
C ASP A 331 -4.69 2.61 -20.75
N ASN A 332 -4.43 2.04 -19.57
CA ASN A 332 -5.32 1.09 -18.92
C ASN A 332 -6.42 1.82 -18.10
N PRO A 333 -7.69 1.64 -18.44
CA PRO A 333 -8.81 2.31 -17.73
C PRO A 333 -9.02 1.79 -16.30
N GLY A 334 -8.46 0.64 -15.94
CA GLY A 334 -8.46 0.13 -14.56
C GLY A 334 -7.41 0.82 -13.68
N ILE A 335 -6.38 1.44 -14.28
CA ILE A 335 -5.32 2.18 -13.60
C ILE A 335 -5.61 3.69 -13.65
N TYR A 336 -5.87 4.21 -14.84
CA TYR A 336 -6.23 5.60 -15.10
C TYR A 336 -7.67 5.67 -15.64
N PRO A 337 -8.68 5.62 -14.76
CA PRO A 337 -10.07 5.56 -15.17
C PRO A 337 -10.50 6.81 -15.95
N PRO A 338 -11.30 6.66 -17.03
CA PRO A 338 -11.83 7.78 -17.80
C PRO A 338 -12.80 8.64 -16.98
N ALA A 339 -13.09 9.83 -17.46
CA ALA A 339 -13.83 10.86 -16.70
C ALA A 339 -15.23 10.41 -16.22
N ASP A 340 -15.96 9.66 -17.04
CA ASP A 340 -17.28 9.12 -16.72
C ASP A 340 -17.24 8.05 -15.61
N VAL A 341 -16.16 7.27 -15.55
CA VAL A 341 -15.90 6.32 -14.46
C VAL A 341 -15.47 7.07 -13.20
N ARG A 342 -14.54 8.04 -13.34
CA ARG A 342 -14.07 8.86 -12.18
C ARG A 342 -15.22 9.58 -11.48
N ALA A 343 -16.22 10.05 -12.22
CA ALA A 343 -17.39 10.73 -11.67
C ALA A 343 -18.24 9.87 -10.72
N LYS A 344 -18.07 8.55 -10.76
CA LYS A 344 -18.77 7.59 -9.90
C LYS A 344 -17.93 7.05 -8.76
N LEU A 345 -16.66 7.41 -8.73
CA LEU A 345 -15.78 7.01 -7.63
C LEU A 345 -16.11 7.83 -6.38
N PHE A 346 -15.98 7.20 -5.22
CA PHE A 346 -16.18 7.85 -3.94
C PHE A 346 -14.97 7.64 -3.02
N THR A 347 -14.72 8.60 -2.15
CA THR A 347 -13.69 8.51 -1.10
C THR A 347 -14.33 8.11 0.22
N GLN A 348 -13.55 7.46 1.07
CA GLN A 348 -13.96 7.15 2.42
C GLN A 348 -13.50 8.25 3.38
N SER A 349 -14.41 8.69 4.25
CA SER A 349 -14.11 9.58 5.36
C SER A 349 -13.67 8.79 6.60
N VAL A 350 -13.04 9.48 7.54
CA VAL A 350 -12.69 8.89 8.84
C VAL A 350 -13.93 8.38 9.55
N LEU A 351 -13.99 7.10 9.85
CA LEU A 351 -15.05 6.53 10.65
C LEU A 351 -14.94 7.04 12.11
N SER A 352 -16.06 7.44 12.69
CA SER A 352 -16.06 7.76 14.11
C SER A 352 -15.70 6.52 14.95
N PRO A 353 -15.09 6.69 16.15
CA PRO A 353 -14.75 5.55 17.01
C PRO A 353 -15.95 4.64 17.36
N LYS A 354 -17.16 5.20 17.32
CA LYS A 354 -18.41 4.45 17.53
C LYS A 354 -18.68 3.53 16.34
N ILE A 355 -18.60 4.05 15.13
CA ILE A 355 -18.84 3.29 13.90
C ILE A 355 -17.73 2.26 13.69
N ASP A 356 -16.48 2.64 13.88
CA ASP A 356 -15.34 1.74 13.77
C ASP A 356 -15.48 0.48 14.65
N ARG A 357 -15.89 0.65 15.91
CA ARG A 357 -16.20 -0.48 16.80
C ARG A 357 -17.36 -1.36 16.30
N VAL A 358 -18.37 -0.75 15.69
CA VAL A 358 -19.51 -1.48 15.10
C VAL A 358 -19.04 -2.30 13.91
N VAL A 359 -18.29 -1.69 12.99
CA VAL A 359 -17.70 -2.33 11.81
C VAL A 359 -16.83 -3.53 12.22
N THR A 360 -15.91 -3.33 13.16
CA THR A 360 -15.01 -4.40 13.63
C THR A 360 -15.77 -5.59 14.24
N ARG A 361 -16.78 -5.33 15.06
CA ARG A 361 -17.61 -6.39 15.68
C ARG A 361 -18.44 -7.14 14.62
N SER A 362 -19.05 -6.40 13.70
CA SER A 362 -19.85 -6.99 12.63
C SER A 362 -18.98 -7.81 11.68
N TRP A 363 -17.77 -7.32 11.37
CA TRP A 363 -16.80 -8.05 10.56
C TRP A 363 -16.36 -9.38 11.16
N THR A 364 -16.14 -9.39 12.48
CA THR A 364 -15.85 -10.65 13.20
C THR A 364 -16.96 -11.67 13.03
N LYS A 365 -18.24 -11.25 13.11
CA LYS A 365 -19.39 -12.11 12.85
C LYS A 365 -19.42 -12.62 11.41
N VAL A 366 -19.20 -11.73 10.45
CA VAL A 366 -19.13 -12.10 9.03
C VAL A 366 -18.06 -13.16 8.80
N LYS A 367 -16.83 -12.96 9.29
CA LYS A 367 -15.72 -13.92 9.09
C LYS A 367 -16.03 -15.27 9.72
N THR A 368 -16.60 -15.29 10.89
CA THR A 368 -16.93 -16.53 11.60
C THR A 368 -18.24 -17.20 11.13
N GLY A 369 -19.10 -16.45 10.43
CA GLY A 369 -20.42 -16.91 10.01
C GLY A 369 -21.42 -17.06 11.15
N LYS A 370 -21.22 -16.34 12.28
CA LYS A 370 -22.03 -16.48 13.51
C LYS A 370 -22.59 -15.14 13.97
#